data_031e1de3cd3104cdd75c200a82dee8f0
#
_entry.id   031e1de3cd3104cdd75c200a82dee8f0
#
_cell.length_a   1.000
_cell.length_b   1.000
_cell.length_c   1.000
_cell.angle_alpha   90.00
_cell.angle_beta   90.00
_cell.angle_gamma   90.00
#
_symmetry.space_group_name_H-M   'P 1'
#
loop_
_entity.id
_entity.type
_entity.pdbx_description
1 polymer ?
#
loop_
_entity_poly.entity_id
_entity_poly.type
_entity_poly.pdbx_seq_one_letter_code
_entity_poly.pdbx_strand_id
1 'polypeptide(L)'
;SAAIFYCPVVRILSVYQMNEGAPSMEKRKLYGFNNLTKSLSFNIYDVCYAKTPREQRDYIDYIDEQYNSERLTNILCDVTEMIGASILNISKQDYEPQGASVNILIAEGHVPSQIDVSCNQGETFLKRRDIHAHLDKSHVTVHTFPESHPDNEVTTFRVDIDVSTCEEISPLNTLDYLIRSFDSDIITIDYRVRGFTRDVNGKKCFIDHNITSIQDYIDPEILLRYDTMDINMYQANIFHCRMLIKEMQLQNYLFKTDV
;
A
#
# COMPACT_ATOMS: atom_id res chain seq x y z
N SER A 1 25.03 20.03 -26.57
CA SER A 1 25.41 19.01 -25.59
C SER A 1 24.18 18.65 -24.82
N ALA A 2 23.56 17.54 -25.15
CA ALA A 2 22.40 17.02 -24.45
C ALA A 2 22.86 16.48 -23.09
N ALA A 3 22.42 17.11 -22.01
CA ALA A 3 22.54 16.55 -20.69
C ALA A 3 21.59 15.34 -20.62
N ILE A 4 22.15 14.17 -20.54
CA ILE A 4 21.41 12.93 -20.36
C ILE A 4 20.96 12.92 -18.90
N PHE A 5 19.67 13.17 -18.71
CA PHE A 5 19.00 12.95 -17.43
C PHE A 5 19.05 11.45 -17.13
N TYR A 6 19.84 11.05 -16.16
CA TYR A 6 19.75 9.74 -15.54
C TYR A 6 18.72 9.83 -14.40
N CYS A 7 17.46 9.99 -14.79
CA CYS A 7 16.37 9.41 -14.01
C CYS A 7 16.20 8.00 -14.58
N PRO A 8 16.27 6.93 -13.82
CA PRO A 8 16.12 5.58 -14.35
C PRO A 8 14.66 5.28 -14.66
N VAL A 9 14.10 6.00 -15.63
CA VAL A 9 12.72 5.84 -16.10
C VAL A 9 12.70 4.92 -17.30
N VAL A 10 13.14 3.69 -17.13
CA VAL A 10 12.68 2.57 -17.95
C VAL A 10 12.74 1.32 -17.08
N ARG A 11 11.78 1.12 -16.22
CA ARG A 11 11.45 -0.23 -15.76
C ARG A 11 10.22 -0.70 -16.49
N ILE A 12 10.50 -1.65 -17.38
CA ILE A 12 9.58 -2.45 -18.15
C ILE A 12 8.49 -2.98 -17.21
N LEU A 13 7.23 -2.67 -17.54
CA LEU A 13 6.06 -3.38 -17.03
C LEU A 13 6.22 -4.87 -17.38
N SER A 14 6.84 -5.63 -16.49
CA SER A 14 6.84 -7.08 -16.59
C SER A 14 5.44 -7.56 -16.17
N VAL A 15 4.80 -8.26 -17.08
CA VAL A 15 3.55 -8.99 -16.86
C VAL A 15 3.66 -9.78 -15.56
N TYR A 16 2.79 -9.47 -14.63
CA TYR A 16 2.71 -10.09 -13.32
C TYR A 16 2.35 -11.57 -13.49
N GLN A 17 3.33 -12.46 -13.38
CA GLN A 17 3.05 -13.85 -13.05
C GLN A 17 2.90 -13.94 -11.54
N MET A 18 1.70 -14.28 -11.09
CA MET A 18 1.44 -14.55 -9.68
C MET A 18 2.46 -15.59 -9.19
N ASN A 19 3.24 -15.19 -8.22
CA ASN A 19 4.24 -16.06 -7.61
C ASN A 19 3.48 -17.10 -6.74
N GLU A 20 3.44 -18.36 -7.17
CA GLU A 20 2.84 -19.47 -6.42
C GLU A 20 3.59 -19.80 -5.11
N GLY A 21 4.56 -18.97 -4.71
CA GLY A 21 5.48 -19.21 -3.61
C GLY A 21 5.33 -18.30 -2.38
N ALA A 22 4.30 -17.45 -2.29
CA ALA A 22 4.04 -16.73 -1.04
C ALA A 22 3.79 -17.73 0.10
N PRO A 23 4.42 -17.58 1.28
CA PRO A 23 4.20 -18.50 2.38
C PRO A 23 2.71 -18.52 2.70
N SER A 24 2.08 -19.69 2.58
CA SER A 24 0.67 -19.86 2.94
C SER A 24 0.53 -19.48 4.40
N MET A 25 -0.19 -18.39 4.66
CA MET A 25 -0.47 -17.94 6.02
C MET A 25 -1.20 -19.05 6.75
N GLU A 26 -0.53 -19.72 7.70
CA GLU A 26 -1.12 -20.78 8.48
C GLU A 26 -2.20 -20.16 9.39
N LYS A 27 -3.43 -20.16 8.88
CA LYS A 27 -4.59 -19.62 9.60
C LYS A 27 -5.05 -20.59 10.67
N ARG A 28 -5.37 -20.05 11.84
CA ARG A 28 -5.99 -20.84 12.91
C ARG A 28 -7.43 -21.17 12.54
N LYS A 29 -7.86 -22.39 12.84
CA LYS A 29 -9.25 -22.77 12.70
C LYS A 29 -10.09 -22.06 13.77
N LEU A 30 -11.07 -21.25 13.33
CA LEU A 30 -11.88 -20.37 14.17
C LEU A 30 -13.25 -20.97 14.47
N TYR A 31 -13.90 -20.49 15.52
CA TYR A 31 -15.23 -20.87 15.95
C TYR A 31 -16.19 -19.67 15.83
N GLY A 32 -16.77 -19.49 14.65
CA GLY A 32 -17.98 -18.68 14.40
C GLY A 32 -17.97 -17.19 14.78
N PHE A 33 -17.12 -16.75 15.72
CA PHE A 33 -17.03 -15.37 16.14
C PHE A 33 -15.66 -14.79 15.80
N ASN A 34 -15.65 -13.81 14.93
CA ASN A 34 -14.42 -13.08 14.56
C ASN A 34 -14.70 -11.57 14.52
N ASN A 35 -14.02 -10.82 15.37
CA ASN A 35 -14.10 -9.37 15.40
C ASN A 35 -12.67 -8.77 15.32
N LEU A 36 -11.76 -9.49 14.68
CA LEU A 36 -10.44 -8.96 14.40
C LEU A 36 -10.54 -7.85 13.36
N THR A 37 -9.76 -6.81 13.56
CA THR A 37 -9.51 -5.76 12.57
C THR A 37 -8.02 -5.74 12.28
N LYS A 38 -7.64 -5.85 11.02
CA LYS A 38 -6.27 -5.80 10.54
C LYS A 38 -6.06 -4.51 9.77
N SER A 39 -5.08 -3.75 10.15
CA SER A 39 -4.71 -2.52 9.45
C SER A 39 -3.26 -2.58 9.00
N LEU A 40 -3.05 -2.25 7.75
CA LEU A 40 -1.76 -2.07 7.11
C LEU A 40 -1.64 -0.61 6.69
N SER A 41 -0.65 0.09 7.22
CA SER A 41 -0.25 1.40 6.73
C SER A 41 1.06 1.22 5.96
N PHE A 42 1.07 1.65 4.72
CA PHE A 42 2.17 1.48 3.78
C PHE A 42 2.54 2.85 3.23
N ASN A 43 3.69 3.36 3.68
CA ASN A 43 4.17 4.67 3.32
C ASN A 43 5.46 4.53 2.53
N ILE A 44 5.54 5.22 1.41
CA ILE A 44 6.72 5.26 0.56
C ILE A 44 7.19 6.69 0.31
N TYR A 45 8.48 6.80 0.05
CA TYR A 45 9.11 8.01 -0.44
C TYR A 45 10.01 7.66 -1.61
N ASP A 46 9.81 8.37 -2.72
CA ASP A 46 10.77 8.50 -3.81
C ASP A 46 11.48 9.84 -3.65
N VAL A 47 12.80 9.87 -3.76
CA VAL A 47 13.65 11.03 -3.50
C VAL A 47 14.42 11.37 -4.76
N CYS A 48 14.09 12.48 -5.38
CA CYS A 48 14.74 12.96 -6.57
C CYS A 48 15.64 14.16 -6.27
N TYR A 49 16.89 14.08 -6.74
CA TYR A 49 17.82 15.19 -6.65
C TYR A 49 17.66 16.10 -7.87
N ALA A 50 17.07 17.26 -7.66
CA ALA A 50 16.77 18.25 -8.69
C ALA A 50 17.40 19.60 -8.33
N LYS A 51 18.50 19.96 -9.03
CA LYS A 51 19.33 21.14 -8.71
C LYS A 51 18.72 22.46 -9.13
N THR A 52 17.83 22.42 -10.10
CA THR A 52 17.25 23.64 -10.67
C THR A 52 15.74 23.66 -10.52
N PRO A 53 15.13 24.86 -10.42
CA PRO A 53 13.67 24.98 -10.37
C PRO A 53 12.96 24.37 -11.59
N ARG A 54 13.67 24.21 -12.70
CA ARG A 54 13.13 23.53 -13.88
C ARG A 54 13.08 22.02 -13.67
N GLU A 55 14.19 21.42 -13.21
CA GLU A 55 14.24 20.00 -12.90
C GLU A 55 13.23 19.60 -11.83
N GLN A 56 13.04 20.47 -10.83
CA GLN A 56 12.02 20.25 -9.79
C GLN A 56 10.62 20.22 -10.39
N ARG A 57 10.27 21.17 -11.26
CA ARG A 57 8.96 21.17 -11.95
C ARG A 57 8.81 19.95 -12.87
N ASP A 58 9.83 19.67 -13.68
CA ASP A 58 9.79 18.54 -14.62
C ASP A 58 9.57 17.21 -13.87
N TYR A 59 10.12 17.06 -12.65
CA TYR A 59 9.88 15.89 -11.79
C TYR A 59 8.45 15.89 -11.23
N ILE A 60 7.95 17.00 -10.72
CA ILE A 60 6.59 17.09 -10.18
C ILE A 60 5.57 16.81 -11.27
N ASP A 61 5.72 17.42 -12.46
CA ASP A 61 4.84 17.18 -13.61
C ASP A 61 4.83 15.68 -14.01
N TYR A 62 6.01 15.04 -14.02
CA TYR A 62 6.14 13.63 -14.29
C TYR A 62 5.40 12.77 -13.24
N ILE A 63 5.60 13.05 -11.95
CA ILE A 63 4.95 12.29 -10.86
C ILE A 63 3.43 12.46 -10.93
N ASP A 64 2.94 13.66 -11.15
CA ASP A 64 1.51 13.96 -11.23
C ASP A 64 0.83 13.24 -12.42
N GLU A 65 1.53 13.19 -13.57
CA GLU A 65 1.07 12.43 -14.73
C GLU A 65 1.07 10.91 -14.45
N GLN A 66 2.14 10.39 -13.81
CA GLN A 66 2.30 8.96 -13.56
C GLN A 66 1.40 8.42 -12.46
N TYR A 67 1.12 9.21 -11.41
CA TYR A 67 0.38 8.75 -10.22
C TYR A 67 -0.90 9.56 -10.00
N ASN A 68 -1.61 9.84 -11.08
CA ASN A 68 -2.94 10.47 -11.03
C ASN A 68 -4.00 9.55 -10.40
N SER A 69 -5.15 10.13 -10.08
CA SER A 69 -6.23 9.40 -9.42
C SER A 69 -6.74 8.18 -10.19
N GLU A 70 -6.62 8.16 -11.53
CA GLU A 70 -7.02 7.02 -12.37
C GLU A 70 -6.09 5.82 -12.15
N ARG A 71 -4.76 6.03 -12.26
CA ARG A 71 -3.78 4.97 -12.03
C ARG A 71 -3.83 4.47 -10.59
N LEU A 72 -3.95 5.39 -9.61
CA LEU A 72 -4.08 5.02 -8.20
C LEU A 72 -5.34 4.18 -7.97
N THR A 73 -6.46 4.51 -8.64
CA THR A 73 -7.68 3.69 -8.57
C THR A 73 -7.42 2.27 -9.06
N ASN A 74 -6.72 2.09 -10.18
CA ASN A 74 -6.40 0.77 -10.69
C ASN A 74 -5.54 -0.03 -9.71
N ILE A 75 -4.51 0.59 -9.13
CA ILE A 75 -3.66 -0.06 -8.10
C ILE A 75 -4.52 -0.51 -6.91
N LEU A 76 -5.41 0.32 -6.40
CA LEU A 76 -6.24 -0.04 -5.26
C LEU A 76 -7.34 -1.06 -5.60
N CYS A 77 -7.83 -1.09 -6.84
CA CYS A 77 -8.73 -2.13 -7.32
C CYS A 77 -8.02 -3.50 -7.32
N ASP A 78 -6.78 -3.55 -7.84
CA ASP A 78 -5.97 -4.76 -7.84
C ASP A 78 -5.69 -5.24 -6.40
N VAL A 79 -5.32 -4.33 -5.50
CA VAL A 79 -5.17 -4.62 -4.05
C VAL A 79 -6.45 -5.22 -3.48
N THR A 80 -7.61 -4.65 -3.81
CA THR A 80 -8.91 -5.14 -3.32
C THR A 80 -9.22 -6.54 -3.83
N GLU A 81 -8.94 -6.82 -5.11
CA GLU A 81 -9.07 -8.14 -5.70
C GLU A 81 -8.13 -9.16 -5.05
N MET A 82 -6.85 -8.81 -4.87
CA MET A 82 -5.83 -9.67 -4.26
C MET A 82 -6.19 -10.10 -2.83
N ILE A 83 -6.82 -9.23 -2.06
CA ILE A 83 -7.28 -9.58 -0.70
C ILE A 83 -8.62 -10.32 -0.70
N GLY A 84 -9.27 -10.49 -1.85
CA GLY A 84 -10.54 -11.19 -1.98
C GLY A 84 -11.75 -10.40 -1.47
N ALA A 85 -11.67 -9.08 -1.47
CA ALA A 85 -12.77 -8.19 -1.08
C ALA A 85 -13.58 -7.72 -2.28
N SER A 86 -14.82 -7.29 -2.03
CA SER A 86 -15.69 -6.69 -3.03
C SER A 86 -15.74 -5.18 -2.89
N ILE A 87 -15.64 -4.46 -4.01
CA ILE A 87 -15.72 -2.99 -4.04
C ILE A 87 -17.18 -2.56 -3.89
N LEU A 88 -17.44 -1.65 -2.96
CA LEU A 88 -18.75 -1.06 -2.71
C LEU A 88 -18.87 0.37 -3.26
N ASN A 89 -17.82 1.15 -3.12
CA ASN A 89 -17.77 2.53 -3.60
C ASN A 89 -16.34 2.96 -3.87
N ILE A 90 -16.15 3.83 -4.85
CA ILE A 90 -14.87 4.47 -5.15
C ILE A 90 -15.07 5.98 -5.14
N SER A 91 -14.24 6.70 -4.42
CA SER A 91 -14.14 8.15 -4.46
C SER A 91 -12.71 8.52 -4.81
N LYS A 92 -12.53 9.40 -5.80
CA LYS A 92 -11.20 9.82 -6.27
C LYS A 92 -11.17 11.31 -6.55
N GLN A 93 -10.00 11.90 -6.38
CA GLN A 93 -9.77 13.32 -6.64
C GLN A 93 -8.31 13.56 -6.98
N ASP A 94 -8.06 14.32 -8.03
CA ASP A 94 -6.77 14.96 -8.28
C ASP A 94 -6.78 16.35 -7.62
N TYR A 95 -5.67 16.74 -7.02
CA TYR A 95 -5.54 17.99 -6.29
C TYR A 95 -4.92 19.08 -7.15
N GLU A 96 -5.28 20.32 -6.85
CA GLU A 96 -4.62 21.49 -7.38
C GLU A 96 -3.69 22.08 -6.30
N PRO A 97 -2.40 22.32 -6.55
CA PRO A 97 -1.75 22.22 -7.88
C PRO A 97 -1.25 20.82 -8.23
N GLN A 98 -1.17 19.86 -7.30
CA GLN A 98 -0.60 18.53 -7.54
C GLN A 98 -1.00 17.52 -6.49
N GLY A 99 -0.88 16.21 -6.83
CA GLY A 99 -1.21 15.09 -5.97
C GLY A 99 -2.62 14.59 -6.19
N ALA A 100 -2.93 13.44 -5.59
CA ALA A 100 -4.22 12.80 -5.74
C ALA A 100 -4.62 11.99 -4.50
N SER A 101 -5.89 11.66 -4.40
CA SER A 101 -6.40 10.70 -3.44
C SER A 101 -7.43 9.77 -4.04
N VAL A 102 -7.45 8.54 -3.53
CA VAL A 102 -8.49 7.56 -3.83
C VAL A 102 -8.90 6.89 -2.53
N ASN A 103 -10.19 6.68 -2.38
CA ASN A 103 -10.77 5.94 -1.27
C ASN A 103 -11.72 4.88 -1.83
N ILE A 104 -11.49 3.62 -1.50
CA ILE A 104 -12.34 2.49 -1.88
C ILE A 104 -12.96 1.91 -0.61
N LEU A 105 -14.27 1.94 -0.54
CA LEU A 105 -15.02 1.21 0.47
C LEU A 105 -15.18 -0.24 0.00
N ILE A 106 -14.83 -1.19 0.86
CA ILE A 106 -14.84 -2.60 0.54
C ILE A 106 -15.72 -3.41 1.50
N ALA A 107 -16.22 -4.54 1.02
CA ALA A 107 -16.90 -5.54 1.84
C ALA A 107 -16.16 -6.87 1.77
N GLU A 108 -16.11 -7.57 2.91
CA GLU A 108 -15.67 -8.95 2.98
C GLU A 108 -16.82 -9.88 2.66
N GLY A 109 -16.55 -10.89 1.81
CA GLY A 109 -17.54 -11.85 1.38
C GLY A 109 -18.27 -11.50 0.09
N HIS A 110 -19.05 -12.45 -0.40
CA HIS A 110 -19.78 -12.34 -1.66
C HIS A 110 -20.95 -11.38 -1.52
N VAL A 111 -20.82 -10.20 -2.10
CA VAL A 111 -21.97 -9.32 -2.30
C VAL A 111 -22.80 -9.92 -3.43
N PRO A 112 -24.10 -10.21 -3.23
CA PRO A 112 -24.95 -10.76 -4.31
C PRO A 112 -24.87 -9.85 -5.54
N SER A 113 -24.64 -10.46 -6.69
CA SER A 113 -24.32 -9.88 -7.99
C SER A 113 -25.47 -9.03 -8.61
N GLN A 114 -25.90 -7.98 -7.93
CA GLN A 114 -26.77 -6.95 -8.51
C GLN A 114 -26.09 -5.57 -8.62
N ILE A 115 -24.78 -5.54 -8.42
CA ILE A 115 -24.00 -4.33 -8.56
C ILE A 115 -22.90 -4.60 -9.58
N ASP A 116 -23.18 -4.30 -10.84
CA ASP A 116 -22.13 -4.06 -11.81
C ASP A 116 -21.44 -2.73 -11.43
N VAL A 117 -20.49 -2.79 -10.51
CA VAL A 117 -19.54 -1.70 -10.33
C VAL A 117 -18.48 -1.89 -11.40
N SER A 118 -18.81 -1.55 -12.62
CA SER A 118 -17.78 -1.31 -13.62
C SER A 118 -16.96 -0.09 -13.12
N CYS A 119 -15.66 -0.14 -13.21
CA CYS A 119 -14.74 0.97 -12.92
C CYS A 119 -14.98 2.20 -13.83
N ASN A 120 -16.08 2.23 -14.54
CA ASN A 120 -16.52 3.29 -15.43
C ASN A 120 -17.88 3.83 -14.97
N GLN A 121 -17.80 4.98 -14.30
CA GLN A 121 -18.84 6.01 -14.17
C GLN A 121 -20.15 5.69 -13.43
N GLY A 122 -20.44 6.49 -12.43
CA GLY A 122 -21.76 6.83 -11.97
C GLY A 122 -22.17 6.26 -10.62
N GLU A 123 -22.60 7.14 -9.78
CA GLU A 123 -23.17 6.87 -8.46
C GLU A 123 -24.26 5.79 -8.52
N THR A 124 -24.02 4.65 -7.91
CA THR A 124 -25.04 3.61 -7.73
C THR A 124 -25.40 3.51 -6.25
N PHE A 125 -26.60 3.99 -5.91
CA PHE A 125 -27.16 3.85 -4.58
C PHE A 125 -27.61 2.41 -4.31
N LEU A 126 -26.94 1.73 -3.40
CA LEU A 126 -27.30 0.42 -2.89
C LEU A 126 -28.60 0.43 -2.08
N LYS A 127 -29.48 -0.53 -2.30
CA LYS A 127 -30.65 -0.77 -1.46
C LYS A 127 -30.21 -1.24 -0.06
N ARG A 128 -30.50 -0.45 0.91
CA ARG A 128 -30.02 -0.36 2.30
C ARG A 128 -30.23 -1.57 3.23
N ARG A 129 -30.62 -2.76 2.81
CA ARG A 129 -31.12 -3.77 3.76
C ARG A 129 -30.14 -4.84 4.22
N ASP A 130 -29.08 -5.14 3.47
CA ASP A 130 -28.21 -6.30 3.79
C ASP A 130 -26.76 -5.93 4.12
N ILE A 131 -26.44 -4.63 4.20
CA ILE A 131 -25.06 -4.13 4.30
C ILE A 131 -24.69 -3.68 5.74
N HIS A 132 -25.58 -3.80 6.69
CA HIS A 132 -25.46 -3.08 7.97
C HIS A 132 -24.40 -3.59 8.96
N ALA A 133 -23.75 -4.74 8.76
CA ALA A 133 -22.89 -5.29 9.81
C ALA A 133 -21.38 -5.05 9.63
N HIS A 134 -20.88 -4.81 8.41
CA HIS A 134 -19.44 -4.84 8.13
C HIS A 134 -18.86 -3.59 7.46
N LEU A 135 -19.68 -2.63 7.10
CA LEU A 135 -19.31 -1.48 6.27
C LEU A 135 -18.43 -0.44 6.94
N ASP A 136 -18.47 -0.33 8.24
CA ASP A 136 -17.86 0.81 8.95
C ASP A 136 -16.33 0.68 9.12
N LYS A 137 -15.71 -0.42 8.71
CA LYS A 137 -14.33 -0.71 9.10
C LYS A 137 -13.40 -1.12 7.97
N SER A 138 -13.90 -1.52 6.79
CA SER A 138 -13.06 -2.03 5.72
C SER A 138 -12.95 -1.03 4.56
N HIS A 139 -11.73 -0.58 4.31
CA HIS A 139 -11.44 0.39 3.27
C HIS A 139 -10.00 0.25 2.79
N VAL A 140 -9.75 0.73 1.58
CA VAL A 140 -8.42 0.93 1.01
C VAL A 140 -8.32 2.38 0.56
N THR A 141 -7.31 3.09 1.04
CA THR A 141 -7.12 4.52 0.71
C THR A 141 -5.71 4.77 0.23
N VAL A 142 -5.54 5.77 -0.61
CA VAL A 142 -4.24 6.31 -0.99
C VAL A 142 -4.29 7.83 -1.03
N HIS A 143 -3.22 8.45 -0.57
CA HIS A 143 -2.94 9.87 -0.72
C HIS A 143 -1.53 10.06 -1.24
N THR A 144 -1.36 10.98 -2.20
CA THR A 144 -0.04 11.31 -2.76
C THR A 144 0.31 12.76 -2.49
N PHE A 145 1.60 12.98 -2.22
CA PHE A 145 2.14 14.28 -1.85
C PHE A 145 3.45 14.51 -2.60
N PRO A 146 3.40 14.98 -3.87
CA PRO A 146 4.58 15.48 -4.54
C PRO A 146 5.00 16.82 -3.91
N GLU A 147 6.28 16.95 -3.55
CA GLU A 147 6.80 18.14 -2.86
C GLU A 147 8.17 18.55 -3.41
N SER A 148 8.37 19.85 -3.61
CA SER A 148 9.68 20.42 -3.87
C SER A 148 9.92 21.61 -2.96
N HIS A 149 11.11 21.71 -2.39
CA HIS A 149 11.50 22.86 -1.59
C HIS A 149 12.46 23.75 -2.40
N PRO A 150 12.17 25.05 -2.54
CA PRO A 150 12.95 25.94 -3.40
C PRO A 150 14.42 26.08 -2.97
N ASP A 151 14.71 25.94 -1.68
CA ASP A 151 16.05 26.10 -1.12
C ASP A 151 16.80 24.76 -0.96
N ASN A 152 16.15 23.63 -1.28
CA ASN A 152 16.74 22.30 -1.25
C ASN A 152 16.81 21.74 -2.66
N GLU A 153 17.94 21.13 -3.00
CA GLU A 153 18.14 20.43 -4.27
C GLU A 153 17.41 19.06 -4.30
N VAL A 154 16.45 18.83 -3.40
CA VAL A 154 15.72 17.58 -3.24
C VAL A 154 14.24 17.81 -3.46
N THR A 155 13.66 16.99 -4.30
CA THR A 155 12.22 16.87 -4.53
C THR A 155 11.77 15.49 -4.07
N THR A 156 10.63 15.40 -3.44
CA THR A 156 10.13 14.14 -2.91
C THR A 156 8.74 13.83 -3.40
N PHE A 157 8.47 12.55 -3.55
CA PHE A 157 7.13 12.03 -3.77
C PHE A 157 6.80 11.06 -2.65
N ARG A 158 5.82 11.43 -1.83
CA ARG A 158 5.31 10.59 -0.77
C ARG A 158 3.97 9.99 -1.15
N VAL A 159 3.79 8.71 -0.87
CA VAL A 159 2.51 8.02 -0.98
C VAL A 159 2.17 7.38 0.35
N ASP A 160 0.96 7.63 0.82
CA ASP A 160 0.39 6.99 2.01
C ASP A 160 -0.76 6.09 1.59
N ILE A 161 -0.66 4.79 1.86
CA ILE A 161 -1.70 3.80 1.59
C ILE A 161 -2.12 3.17 2.91
N ASP A 162 -3.42 3.18 3.20
CA ASP A 162 -4.00 2.49 4.34
C ASP A 162 -5.00 1.43 3.87
N VAL A 163 -4.80 0.20 4.33
CA VAL A 163 -5.71 -0.92 4.11
C VAL A 163 -6.26 -1.37 5.46
N SER A 164 -7.54 -1.22 5.68
CA SER A 164 -8.22 -1.71 6.87
C SER A 164 -9.22 -2.79 6.50
N THR A 165 -9.06 -3.96 7.10
CA THR A 165 -9.90 -5.15 6.85
C THR A 165 -10.43 -5.71 8.17
N CYS A 166 -11.52 -6.47 8.08
CA CYS A 166 -12.09 -7.19 9.21
C CYS A 166 -11.91 -8.70 9.03
N GLU A 167 -12.22 -9.45 10.06
CA GLU A 167 -12.34 -10.89 10.07
C GLU A 167 -11.13 -11.66 9.49
N GLU A 168 -11.33 -12.40 8.39
CA GLU A 168 -10.31 -13.33 7.87
C GLU A 168 -9.38 -12.73 6.81
N ILE A 169 -9.73 -11.59 6.22
CA ILE A 169 -8.92 -10.95 5.20
C ILE A 169 -7.64 -10.40 5.81
N SER A 170 -6.52 -10.61 5.14
CA SER A 170 -5.23 -10.04 5.51
C SER A 170 -4.65 -9.22 4.38
N PRO A 171 -4.23 -7.97 4.62
CA PRO A 171 -3.62 -7.13 3.61
C PRO A 171 -2.15 -7.48 3.32
N LEU A 172 -1.51 -8.34 4.12
CA LEU A 172 -0.07 -8.65 3.98
C LEU A 172 0.31 -9.25 2.62
N ASN A 173 -0.61 -9.98 1.99
CA ASN A 173 -0.35 -10.60 0.67
C ASN A 173 -0.24 -9.58 -0.48
N THR A 174 -0.54 -8.29 -0.23
CA THR A 174 -0.44 -7.24 -1.24
C THR A 174 0.89 -6.49 -1.24
N LEU A 175 1.78 -6.80 -0.28
CA LEU A 175 3.02 -6.04 -0.09
C LEU A 175 3.92 -6.04 -1.32
N ASP A 176 4.14 -7.19 -1.95
CA ASP A 176 4.97 -7.28 -3.16
C ASP A 176 4.40 -6.43 -4.30
N TYR A 177 3.09 -6.49 -4.49
CA TYR A 177 2.41 -5.70 -5.50
C TYR A 177 2.53 -4.20 -5.23
N LEU A 178 2.29 -3.78 -3.99
CA LEU A 178 2.41 -2.37 -3.59
C LEU A 178 3.85 -1.87 -3.78
N ILE A 179 4.85 -2.62 -3.33
CA ILE A 179 6.26 -2.24 -3.49
C ILE A 179 6.65 -2.11 -4.96
N ARG A 180 6.15 -3.02 -5.82
CA ARG A 180 6.43 -2.99 -7.26
C ARG A 180 5.64 -1.93 -8.03
N SER A 181 4.53 -1.43 -7.47
CA SER A 181 3.66 -0.43 -8.11
C SER A 181 4.25 0.98 -8.07
N PHE A 182 5.20 1.21 -7.17
CA PHE A 182 5.83 2.51 -6.97
C PHE A 182 7.34 2.39 -7.04
N ASP A 183 8.02 3.41 -7.56
CA ASP A 183 9.44 3.60 -7.35
C ASP A 183 9.63 4.13 -5.93
N SER A 184 10.41 3.40 -5.11
CA SER A 184 10.48 3.69 -3.68
C SER A 184 11.91 3.58 -3.19
N ASP A 185 12.42 4.68 -2.65
CA ASP A 185 13.71 4.71 -1.98
C ASP A 185 13.60 4.34 -0.50
N ILE A 186 12.51 4.79 0.13
CA ILE A 186 12.22 4.53 1.53
C ILE A 186 10.80 3.97 1.62
N ILE A 187 10.67 2.84 2.33
CA ILE A 187 9.38 2.22 2.59
C ILE A 187 9.22 2.03 4.10
N THR A 188 8.07 2.42 4.61
CA THR A 188 7.67 2.17 6.00
C THR A 188 6.36 1.42 6.00
N ILE A 189 6.33 0.29 6.69
CA ILE A 189 5.17 -0.59 6.75
C ILE A 189 4.81 -0.81 8.21
N ASP A 190 3.57 -0.48 8.56
CA ASP A 190 2.98 -0.75 9.87
C ASP A 190 1.82 -1.72 9.71
N TYR A 191 1.89 -2.86 10.41
CA TYR A 191 0.81 -3.83 10.45
C TYR A 191 0.34 -4.04 11.88
N ARG A 192 -0.97 -3.97 12.08
CA ARG A 192 -1.58 -4.11 13.40
C ARG A 192 -2.84 -4.96 13.35
N VAL A 193 -2.97 -5.88 14.34
CA VAL A 193 -4.19 -6.65 14.57
C VAL A 193 -4.84 -6.23 15.88
N ARG A 194 -6.14 -5.92 15.84
CA ARG A 194 -6.95 -5.51 16.99
C ARG A 194 -8.18 -6.38 17.11
N GLY A 195 -8.80 -6.37 18.30
CA GLY A 195 -9.97 -7.20 18.57
C GLY A 195 -9.61 -8.58 19.05
N PHE A 196 -10.52 -9.54 18.91
CA PHE A 196 -10.27 -10.94 19.24
C PHE A 196 -11.18 -11.85 18.43
N THR A 197 -10.77 -13.10 18.35
CA THR A 197 -11.57 -14.21 17.83
C THR A 197 -11.55 -15.38 18.83
N ARG A 198 -12.15 -16.50 18.48
CA ARG A 198 -12.07 -17.73 19.27
C ARG A 198 -11.59 -18.90 18.40
N ASP A 199 -10.77 -19.74 18.99
CA ASP A 199 -10.41 -21.01 18.38
C ASP A 199 -11.56 -22.03 18.49
N VAL A 200 -11.37 -23.20 17.88
CA VAL A 200 -12.36 -24.31 17.89
C VAL A 200 -12.74 -24.79 19.29
N ASN A 201 -11.93 -24.51 20.30
CA ASN A 201 -12.17 -24.86 21.72
C ASN A 201 -12.83 -23.69 22.49
N GLY A 202 -13.16 -22.58 21.80
CA GLY A 202 -13.74 -21.39 22.42
C GLY A 202 -12.76 -20.48 23.14
N LYS A 203 -11.44 -20.77 23.10
CA LYS A 203 -10.40 -19.94 23.71
C LYS A 203 -10.22 -18.65 22.92
N LYS A 204 -10.14 -17.51 23.62
CA LYS A 204 -9.85 -16.22 22.98
C LYS A 204 -8.47 -16.19 22.34
N CYS A 205 -8.42 -15.71 21.10
CA CYS A 205 -7.22 -15.43 20.34
C CYS A 205 -7.24 -13.98 19.87
N PHE A 206 -6.14 -13.25 20.00
CA PHE A 206 -6.00 -11.85 19.60
C PHE A 206 -5.32 -11.69 18.23
N ILE A 207 -5.05 -12.79 17.58
CA ILE A 207 -4.53 -12.91 16.21
C ILE A 207 -4.93 -14.26 15.65
N ASP A 208 -5.26 -14.33 14.37
CA ASP A 208 -5.77 -15.53 13.68
C ASP A 208 -4.72 -16.23 12.81
N HIS A 209 -3.52 -15.68 12.73
CA HIS A 209 -2.41 -16.20 11.92
C HIS A 209 -1.08 -16.09 12.68
N ASN A 210 -0.08 -16.79 12.19
CA ASN A 210 1.28 -16.68 12.71
C ASN A 210 2.03 -15.62 11.89
N ILE A 211 2.69 -14.70 12.59
CA ILE A 211 3.57 -13.69 11.99
C ILE A 211 4.76 -13.47 12.93
N THR A 212 5.97 -13.53 12.39
CA THR A 212 7.21 -13.21 13.08
C THR A 212 7.77 -11.88 12.60
N SER A 213 7.67 -11.63 11.32
CA SER A 213 8.13 -10.40 10.67
C SER A 213 7.23 -10.07 9.47
N ILE A 214 7.08 -8.78 9.16
CA ILE A 214 6.48 -8.31 7.90
C ILE A 214 7.31 -8.80 6.71
N GLN A 215 8.64 -8.92 6.87
CA GLN A 215 9.55 -9.37 5.82
C GLN A 215 9.23 -10.79 5.32
N ASP A 216 8.58 -11.63 6.14
CA ASP A 216 8.15 -12.97 5.74
C ASP A 216 7.12 -12.96 4.58
N TYR A 217 6.49 -11.79 4.31
CA TYR A 217 5.50 -11.57 3.27
C TYR A 217 6.02 -10.76 2.07
N ILE A 218 7.33 -10.51 2.02
CA ILE A 218 7.99 -9.76 0.95
C ILE A 218 8.92 -10.69 0.19
N ASP A 219 8.86 -10.60 -1.15
CA ASP A 219 9.72 -11.37 -2.04
C ASP A 219 11.21 -11.17 -1.66
N PRO A 220 11.98 -12.25 -1.49
CA PRO A 220 13.40 -12.15 -1.21
C PRO A 220 14.20 -11.31 -2.22
N GLU A 221 13.81 -11.28 -3.49
CA GLU A 221 14.46 -10.45 -4.50
C GLU A 221 14.25 -8.94 -4.23
N ILE A 222 13.08 -8.58 -3.68
CA ILE A 222 12.83 -7.21 -3.23
C ILE A 222 13.70 -6.90 -2.02
N LEU A 223 13.70 -7.77 -1.01
CA LEU A 223 14.48 -7.58 0.22
C LEU A 223 15.98 -7.43 -0.05
N LEU A 224 16.52 -8.09 -1.08
CA LEU A 224 17.92 -7.95 -1.46
C LEU A 224 18.29 -6.52 -1.88
N ARG A 225 17.34 -5.71 -2.33
CA ARG A 225 17.54 -4.34 -2.78
C ARG A 225 17.55 -3.32 -1.65
N TYR A 226 17.06 -3.69 -0.47
CA TYR A 226 16.86 -2.78 0.66
C TYR A 226 17.64 -3.21 1.89
N ASP A 227 18.06 -2.24 2.69
CA ASP A 227 18.43 -2.44 4.09
C ASP A 227 17.15 -2.38 4.91
N THR A 228 16.83 -3.49 5.59
CA THR A 228 15.56 -3.66 6.29
C THR A 228 15.74 -3.69 7.80
N MET A 229 14.79 -3.10 8.53
CA MET A 229 14.77 -3.10 9.99
C MET A 229 13.36 -3.32 10.51
N ASP A 230 13.19 -4.30 11.39
CA ASP A 230 11.94 -4.60 12.07
C ASP A 230 11.93 -4.12 13.51
N ILE A 231 10.78 -3.61 13.95
CA ILE A 231 10.48 -3.31 15.35
C ILE A 231 9.11 -3.93 15.67
N ASN A 232 9.09 -5.06 16.37
CA ASN A 232 7.88 -5.84 16.60
C ASN A 232 7.49 -5.84 18.09
N MET A 233 6.22 -5.53 18.37
CA MET A 233 5.61 -5.62 19.70
C MET A 233 4.58 -6.75 19.71
N TYR A 234 5.05 -7.99 19.85
CA TYR A 234 4.22 -9.21 19.74
C TYR A 234 3.03 -9.22 20.70
N GLN A 235 3.20 -8.71 21.95
CA GLN A 235 2.13 -8.68 22.93
C GLN A 235 0.98 -7.72 22.55
N ALA A 236 1.27 -6.76 21.68
CA ALA A 236 0.30 -5.77 21.20
C ALA A 236 -0.17 -6.07 19.76
N ASN A 237 0.35 -7.12 19.12
CA ASN A 237 0.14 -7.44 17.70
C ASN A 237 0.43 -6.24 16.79
N ILE A 238 1.56 -5.57 17.04
CA ILE A 238 2.06 -4.46 16.25
C ILE A 238 3.39 -4.88 15.63
N PHE A 239 3.49 -4.72 14.34
CA PHE A 239 4.65 -5.06 13.52
C PHE A 239 5.00 -3.85 12.67
N HIS A 240 6.27 -3.47 12.71
CA HIS A 240 6.82 -2.35 11.96
C HIS A 240 8.02 -2.81 11.16
N CYS A 241 8.08 -2.45 9.88
CA CYS A 241 9.22 -2.69 9.03
C CYS A 241 9.59 -1.40 8.29
N ARG A 242 10.86 -1.04 8.35
CA ARG A 242 11.43 0.04 7.54
C ARG A 242 12.43 -0.55 6.56
N MET A 243 12.34 -0.12 5.29
CA MET A 243 13.22 -0.53 4.21
C MET A 243 13.84 0.72 3.58
N LEU A 244 15.15 0.70 3.39
CA LEU A 244 15.91 1.77 2.75
C LEU A 244 16.69 1.18 1.58
N ILE A 245 16.59 1.78 0.40
CA ILE A 245 17.27 1.28 -0.79
C ILE A 245 18.79 1.32 -0.61
N LYS A 246 19.47 0.24 -1.02
CA LYS A 246 20.93 0.07 -0.86
C LYS A 246 21.77 0.87 -1.84
N GLU A 247 21.19 1.55 -2.80
CA GLU A 247 21.95 2.33 -3.77
C GLU A 247 22.74 3.44 -3.08
N MET A 248 24.05 3.41 -3.22
CA MET A 248 24.99 4.35 -2.56
C MET A 248 24.68 5.84 -2.85
N GLN A 249 23.98 6.12 -3.93
CA GLN A 249 23.63 7.49 -4.27
C GLN A 249 22.70 8.15 -3.25
N LEU A 250 21.72 7.42 -2.71
CA LEU A 250 20.78 7.98 -1.74
C LEU A 250 21.46 8.43 -0.45
N GLN A 251 22.40 7.65 0.07
CA GLN A 251 23.17 8.03 1.28
C GLN A 251 23.97 9.30 1.06
N ASN A 252 24.57 9.48 -0.12
CA ASN A 252 25.32 10.67 -0.47
C ASN A 252 24.42 11.91 -0.62
N TYR A 253 23.21 11.74 -1.11
CA TYR A 253 22.25 12.83 -1.30
C TYR A 253 21.59 13.26 0.01
N LEU A 254 21.14 12.31 0.82
CA LEU A 254 20.40 12.61 2.05
C LEU A 254 21.30 13.14 3.17
N PHE A 255 22.57 12.73 3.23
CA PHE A 255 23.43 13.01 4.36
C PHE A 255 24.62 13.90 4.04
N LYS A 256 24.77 14.39 2.78
CA LYS A 256 25.88 15.28 2.35
C LYS A 256 27.23 14.87 2.94
N THR A 257 27.54 13.59 2.91
CA THR A 257 28.89 13.12 3.24
C THR A 257 29.76 13.43 2.04
N ASP A 258 30.30 14.64 1.98
CA ASP A 258 31.45 14.97 1.16
C ASP A 258 32.61 14.06 1.61
N VAL A 259 32.95 13.08 0.79
CA VAL A 259 34.19 12.31 0.90
C VAL A 259 35.13 12.80 -0.18
#